data_4b231ed08075f20dba6d29f8a394de84
#
_entry.id   4b231ed08075f20dba6d29f8a394de84
#
_cell.length_a   1.000
_cell.length_b   1.000
_cell.length_c   1.000
_cell.angle_alpha   90.00
_cell.angle_beta   90.00
_cell.angle_gamma   90.00
#
_symmetry.space_group_name_H-M   'P 1'
#
loop_
_entity.id
_entity.type
_entity.pdbx_description
1 polymer ?
#
loop_
_entity_poly.entity_id
_entity_poly.type
_entity_poly.pdbx_seq_one_letter_code
_entity_poly.pdbx_strand_id
1 'polypeptide(L)'
;ILTMIHTKGDKQRLVPMDQTMTDILVRYCMALGLLGKKDAWLFPSAVIDKPVSHSVVKYRFSKILKMNNIKLENRDRYERGPCLHCFRHVFAFKSFAQSERNGRQLNDTVPYLSIYLGHDSLEETSKYLKFSNEMYPQSIDAFGSFMEDILPEVDYEE
;
A
#
# COMPACT_ATOMS: atom_id res chain seq x y z
N ILE A 1 -12.90 8.26 -3.04
CA ILE A 1 -12.62 7.21 -4.05
C ILE A 1 -11.55 7.74 -4.98
N LEU A 2 -10.52 6.95 -5.22
CA LEU A 2 -9.47 7.22 -6.20
C LEU A 2 -9.77 6.43 -7.48
N THR A 3 -9.80 7.12 -8.62
CA THR A 3 -9.96 6.48 -9.92
C THR A 3 -8.59 6.24 -10.54
N MET A 4 -8.23 4.98 -10.74
CA MET A 4 -7.01 4.58 -11.45
C MET A 4 -7.37 4.41 -12.92
N ILE A 5 -6.87 5.28 -13.80
CA ILE A 5 -7.29 5.33 -15.21
C ILE A 5 -6.42 4.45 -16.10
N HIS A 6 -5.10 4.55 -15.97
CA HIS A 6 -4.15 3.77 -16.76
C HIS A 6 -3.38 2.79 -15.87
N THR A 7 -3.86 1.56 -15.77
CA THR A 7 -3.18 0.48 -15.07
C THR A 7 -2.58 -0.52 -16.07
N LYS A 8 -1.86 -1.51 -15.57
CA LYS A 8 -1.37 -2.61 -16.40
C LYS A 8 -2.56 -3.26 -17.13
N GLY A 9 -2.51 -3.33 -18.47
CA GLY A 9 -3.59 -3.85 -19.31
C GLY A 9 -4.72 -2.84 -19.59
N ASP A 10 -4.46 -1.55 -19.38
CA ASP A 10 -5.40 -0.43 -19.65
C ASP A 10 -6.77 -0.57 -18.96
N LYS A 11 -6.77 -1.24 -17.80
CA LYS A 11 -7.97 -1.43 -16.99
C LYS A 11 -8.16 -0.25 -16.05
N GLN A 12 -9.35 0.31 -16.04
CA GLN A 12 -9.73 1.30 -15.02
C GLN A 12 -10.23 0.59 -13.77
N ARG A 13 -9.97 1.19 -12.61
CA ARG A 13 -10.53 0.70 -11.35
C ARG A 13 -10.78 1.83 -10.37
N LEU A 14 -11.78 1.64 -9.54
CA LEU A 14 -12.08 2.49 -8.40
C LEU A 14 -11.43 1.90 -7.15
N VAL A 15 -10.68 2.71 -6.45
CA VAL A 15 -10.04 2.33 -5.19
C VAL A 15 -10.70 3.16 -4.09
N PRO A 16 -11.53 2.55 -3.22
CA PRO A 16 -12.05 3.24 -2.06
C PRO A 16 -10.90 3.62 -1.12
N MET A 17 -11.00 4.77 -0.50
CA MET A 17 -10.08 5.27 0.52
C MET A 17 -10.88 5.53 1.79
N ASP A 18 -10.25 5.28 2.92
CA ASP A 18 -10.79 5.72 4.20
C ASP A 18 -10.76 7.25 4.34
N GLN A 19 -11.41 7.76 5.38
CA GLN A 19 -11.54 9.20 5.60
C GLN A 19 -10.18 9.83 5.89
N THR A 20 -9.32 9.17 6.68
CA THR A 20 -8.01 9.70 7.06
C THR A 20 -7.10 9.89 5.86
N MET A 21 -7.07 8.91 4.95
CA MET A 21 -6.32 9.01 3.70
C MET A 21 -6.90 10.09 2.78
N THR A 22 -8.22 10.21 2.73
CA THR A 22 -8.89 11.26 1.96
C THR A 22 -8.50 12.63 2.46
N ASP A 23 -8.50 12.86 3.77
CA ASP A 23 -8.14 14.14 4.39
C ASP A 23 -6.66 14.49 4.16
N ILE A 24 -5.77 13.51 4.25
CA ILE A 24 -4.35 13.71 3.94
C ILE A 24 -4.16 14.14 2.49
N LEU A 25 -4.81 13.45 1.54
CA LEU A 25 -4.69 13.77 0.13
C LEU A 25 -5.31 15.14 -0.20
N VAL A 26 -6.45 15.48 0.40
CA VAL A 26 -7.08 16.81 0.22
C VAL A 26 -6.14 17.90 0.72
N ARG A 27 -5.60 17.78 1.93
CA ARG A 27 -4.62 18.74 2.47
C ARG A 27 -3.39 18.86 1.59
N TYR A 28 -2.89 17.74 1.07
CA TYR A 28 -1.77 17.72 0.14
C TYR A 28 -2.11 18.47 -1.15
N CYS A 29 -3.27 18.19 -1.75
CA CYS A 29 -3.72 18.88 -2.97
C CYS A 29 -3.95 20.38 -2.75
N MET A 30 -4.47 20.78 -1.57
CA MET A 30 -4.59 22.19 -1.19
C MET A 30 -3.23 22.87 -1.13
N ALA A 31 -2.27 22.25 -0.42
CA ALA A 31 -0.93 22.80 -0.25
C ALA A 31 -0.19 23.03 -1.57
N LEU A 32 -0.45 22.18 -2.58
CA LEU A 32 0.14 22.29 -3.91
C LEU A 32 -0.74 23.03 -4.92
N GLY A 33 -1.91 23.53 -4.51
CA GLY A 33 -2.85 24.21 -5.42
C GLY A 33 -3.36 23.31 -6.55
N LEU A 34 -3.56 22.04 -6.29
CA LEU A 34 -4.01 21.03 -7.26
C LEU A 34 -5.53 20.89 -7.30
N LEU A 35 -6.25 21.35 -6.28
CA LEU A 35 -7.70 21.25 -6.23
C LEU A 35 -8.36 21.94 -7.43
N GLY A 36 -9.28 21.24 -8.08
CA GLY A 36 -9.99 21.71 -9.26
C GLY A 36 -9.21 21.63 -10.58
N LYS A 37 -7.95 21.24 -10.55
CA LYS A 37 -7.13 21.04 -11.75
C LYS A 37 -7.26 19.59 -12.25
N LYS A 38 -8.13 19.36 -13.22
CA LYS A 38 -8.44 18.03 -13.73
C LYS A 38 -7.26 17.34 -14.43
N ASP A 39 -6.39 18.12 -15.07
CA ASP A 39 -5.27 17.61 -15.87
C ASP A 39 -3.93 17.66 -15.14
N ALA A 40 -3.93 18.01 -13.84
CA ALA A 40 -2.71 18.06 -13.06
C ALA A 40 -2.33 16.67 -12.53
N TRP A 41 -1.04 16.38 -12.54
CA TRP A 41 -0.52 15.19 -11.87
C TRP A 41 -0.77 15.27 -10.36
N LEU A 42 -1.35 14.21 -9.79
CA LEU A 42 -1.56 14.12 -8.34
C LEU A 42 -0.22 14.23 -7.57
N PHE A 43 0.82 13.61 -8.10
CA PHE A 43 2.18 13.70 -7.57
C PHE A 43 3.10 14.35 -8.62
N PRO A 44 3.13 15.70 -8.68
CA PRO A 44 3.94 16.39 -9.66
C PRO A 44 5.43 16.29 -9.33
N SER A 45 6.24 16.27 -10.37
CA SER A 45 7.69 16.40 -10.27
C SER A 45 8.09 17.88 -10.13
N ALA A 46 9.35 18.12 -9.73
CA ALA A 46 9.95 19.45 -9.86
C ALA A 46 10.14 19.88 -11.34
N VAL A 47 10.10 18.92 -12.27
CA VAL A 47 10.10 19.17 -13.71
C VAL A 47 8.67 19.44 -14.17
N ILE A 48 8.49 20.53 -14.89
CA ILE A 48 7.17 20.96 -15.39
C ILE A 48 6.51 19.84 -16.21
N ASP A 49 5.22 19.66 -16.01
CA ASP A 49 4.34 18.71 -16.71
C ASP A 49 4.74 17.23 -16.65
N LYS A 50 5.43 16.83 -15.59
CA LYS A 50 5.79 15.42 -15.38
C LYS A 50 5.38 14.93 -13.99
N PRO A 51 4.98 13.65 -13.87
CA PRO A 51 4.78 13.04 -12.57
C PRO A 51 6.13 12.77 -11.89
N VAL A 52 6.12 12.62 -10.58
CA VAL A 52 7.28 12.15 -9.84
C VAL A 52 7.71 10.78 -10.36
N SER A 53 9.01 10.61 -10.62
CA SER A 53 9.53 9.34 -11.14
C SER A 53 9.62 8.29 -10.04
N HIS A 54 9.48 7.02 -10.43
CA HIS A 54 9.66 5.87 -9.52
C HIS A 54 11.03 5.90 -8.83
N SER A 55 12.07 6.34 -9.51
CA SER A 55 13.43 6.45 -8.94
C SER A 55 13.49 7.44 -7.79
N VAL A 56 12.82 8.59 -7.91
CA VAL A 56 12.73 9.60 -6.84
C VAL A 56 11.98 9.03 -5.63
N VAL A 57 10.85 8.36 -5.86
CA VAL A 57 10.09 7.73 -4.78
C VAL A 57 10.92 6.68 -4.06
N LYS A 58 11.58 5.79 -4.81
CA LYS A 58 12.50 4.78 -4.26
C LYS A 58 13.64 5.40 -3.46
N TYR A 59 14.25 6.46 -3.96
CA TYR A 59 15.31 7.17 -3.26
C TYR A 59 14.80 7.76 -1.93
N ARG A 60 13.66 8.44 -1.95
CA ARG A 60 13.04 9.01 -0.74
C ARG A 60 12.72 7.93 0.28
N PHE A 61 12.15 6.82 -0.15
CA PHE A 61 11.88 5.67 0.71
C PHE A 61 13.16 5.13 1.36
N SER A 62 14.22 4.91 0.58
CA SER A 62 15.52 4.47 1.12
C SER A 62 16.10 5.46 2.14
N LYS A 63 15.88 6.77 1.93
CA LYS A 63 16.30 7.80 2.90
C LYS A 63 15.52 7.69 4.20
N ILE A 64 14.21 7.48 4.14
CA ILE A 64 13.35 7.27 5.32
C ILE A 64 13.82 6.05 6.11
N LEU A 65 14.06 4.92 5.45
CA LEU A 65 14.57 3.72 6.10
C LEU A 65 15.89 3.99 6.86
N LYS A 66 16.82 4.70 6.23
CA LYS A 66 18.09 5.08 6.87
C LYS A 66 17.89 6.00 8.08
N MET A 67 17.02 6.98 7.98
CA MET A 67 16.73 7.93 9.06
C MET A 67 16.12 7.23 10.29
N ASN A 68 15.40 6.14 10.09
CA ASN A 68 14.80 5.33 11.15
C ASN A 68 15.68 4.14 11.57
N ASN A 69 16.96 4.14 11.20
CA ASN A 69 17.91 3.07 11.52
C ASN A 69 17.45 1.66 11.11
N ILE A 70 16.56 1.57 10.10
CA ILE A 70 16.16 0.29 9.53
C ILE A 70 17.33 -0.20 8.68
N LYS A 71 18.15 -1.04 9.31
CA LYS A 71 19.32 -1.61 8.65
C LYS A 71 18.91 -2.64 7.63
N LEU A 72 19.53 -2.54 6.47
CA LEU A 72 19.38 -3.49 5.38
C LEU A 72 20.58 -4.45 5.35
N GLU A 73 21.18 -4.71 6.51
CA GLU A 73 22.39 -5.52 6.64
C GLU A 73 22.09 -7.02 6.58
N ASN A 74 23.06 -7.78 6.09
CA ASN A 74 23.06 -9.26 6.02
C ASN A 74 21.94 -9.89 5.20
N ARG A 75 21.76 -9.41 3.96
CA ARG A 75 20.86 -10.07 3.03
C ARG A 75 21.59 -11.19 2.31
N ASP A 76 20.96 -12.33 2.31
CA ASP A 76 21.32 -13.37 1.37
C ASP A 76 21.13 -12.85 -0.07
N ARG A 77 21.90 -13.40 -1.01
CA ARG A 77 21.94 -12.96 -2.42
C ARG A 77 20.55 -12.85 -3.05
N TYR A 78 19.57 -13.55 -2.51
CA TYR A 78 18.20 -13.63 -3.00
C TYR A 78 17.18 -12.87 -2.15
N GLU A 79 17.55 -12.33 -1.01
CA GLU A 79 16.65 -11.54 -0.17
C GLU A 79 16.41 -10.15 -0.73
N ARG A 80 15.15 -9.86 -1.01
CA ARG A 80 14.69 -8.51 -1.33
C ARG A 80 14.37 -7.80 -0.02
N GLY A 81 15.20 -6.84 0.37
CA GLY A 81 14.89 -6.04 1.54
C GLY A 81 13.62 -5.17 1.38
N PRO A 82 13.31 -4.36 2.42
CA PRO A 82 12.14 -3.49 2.42
C PRO A 82 12.04 -2.65 1.16
N CYS A 83 10.90 -2.69 0.53
CA CYS A 83 10.60 -1.92 -0.68
C CYS A 83 9.14 -1.45 -0.64
N LEU A 84 8.79 -0.49 -1.49
CA LEU A 84 7.42 0.04 -1.54
C LEU A 84 6.37 -1.05 -1.77
N HIS A 85 6.72 -2.13 -2.45
CA HIS A 85 5.80 -3.25 -2.68
C HIS A 85 5.47 -4.02 -1.39
N CYS A 86 6.32 -3.93 -0.36
CA CYS A 86 6.04 -4.55 0.94
C CYS A 86 4.77 -3.99 1.58
N PHE A 87 4.47 -2.70 1.39
CA PHE A 87 3.20 -2.12 1.88
C PHE A 87 1.98 -2.82 1.30
N ARG A 88 2.06 -3.20 0.03
CA ARG A 88 1.00 -3.95 -0.63
C ARG A 88 0.83 -5.35 -0.01
N HIS A 89 1.92 -6.02 0.33
CA HIS A 89 1.87 -7.31 1.02
C HIS A 89 1.24 -7.16 2.39
N VAL A 90 1.69 -6.18 3.18
CA VAL A 90 1.14 -5.92 4.51
C VAL A 90 -0.33 -5.58 4.45
N PHE A 91 -0.75 -4.74 3.52
CA PHE A 91 -2.16 -4.43 3.33
C PHE A 91 -2.97 -5.70 3.04
N ALA A 92 -2.49 -6.59 2.17
CA ALA A 92 -3.16 -7.85 1.89
C ALA A 92 -3.29 -8.72 3.14
N PHE A 93 -2.22 -8.86 3.93
CA PHE A 93 -2.25 -9.64 5.17
C PHE A 93 -3.18 -9.04 6.23
N LYS A 94 -3.10 -7.72 6.44
CA LYS A 94 -4.02 -7.05 7.39
C LYS A 94 -5.48 -7.19 6.95
N SER A 95 -5.76 -7.12 5.66
CA SER A 95 -7.12 -7.30 5.12
C SER A 95 -7.65 -8.72 5.39
N PHE A 96 -6.82 -9.74 5.24
CA PHE A 96 -7.19 -11.10 5.58
C PHE A 96 -7.39 -11.30 7.08
N ALA A 97 -6.47 -10.81 7.90
CA ALA A 97 -6.59 -10.90 9.36
C ALA A 97 -7.84 -10.17 9.87
N GLN A 98 -8.15 -9.00 9.32
CA GLN A 98 -9.37 -8.27 9.65
C GLN A 98 -10.63 -9.02 9.23
N SER A 99 -10.60 -9.67 8.07
CA SER A 99 -11.71 -10.49 7.59
C SER A 99 -12.00 -11.66 8.52
N GLU A 100 -10.97 -12.36 8.98
CA GLU A 100 -11.08 -13.45 9.96
C GLU A 100 -11.63 -12.96 11.30
N ARG A 101 -11.12 -11.84 11.82
CA ARG A 101 -11.64 -11.23 13.06
C ARG A 101 -13.13 -10.89 12.96
N ASN A 102 -13.58 -10.50 11.78
CA ASN A 102 -14.98 -10.21 11.49
C ASN A 102 -15.82 -11.47 11.16
N GLY A 103 -15.28 -12.66 11.36
CA GLY A 103 -15.96 -13.95 11.13
C GLY A 103 -16.20 -14.28 9.66
N ARG A 104 -15.55 -13.60 8.72
CA ARG A 104 -15.66 -13.90 7.29
C ARG A 104 -14.66 -14.99 6.90
N GLN A 105 -15.07 -15.83 5.97
CA GLN A 105 -14.13 -16.81 5.41
C GLN A 105 -13.10 -16.12 4.52
N LEU A 106 -11.85 -16.58 4.59
CA LEU A 106 -10.76 -16.02 3.79
C LEU A 106 -11.04 -16.09 2.29
N ASN A 107 -11.66 -17.18 1.84
CA ASN A 107 -12.04 -17.35 0.43
C ASN A 107 -13.03 -16.28 -0.07
N ASP A 108 -13.89 -15.77 0.80
CA ASP A 108 -14.83 -14.69 0.44
C ASP A 108 -14.12 -13.35 0.28
N THR A 109 -12.99 -13.16 0.96
CA THR A 109 -12.19 -11.93 0.91
C THR A 109 -11.32 -11.84 -0.33
N VAL A 110 -10.88 -12.97 -0.87
CA VAL A 110 -9.97 -13.03 -2.03
C VAL A 110 -10.49 -12.25 -3.25
N PRO A 111 -11.75 -12.39 -3.69
CA PRO A 111 -12.24 -11.65 -4.86
C PRO A 111 -12.20 -10.13 -4.66
N TYR A 112 -12.65 -9.64 -3.50
CA TYR A 112 -12.67 -8.21 -3.21
C TYR A 112 -11.25 -7.63 -3.15
N LEU A 113 -10.35 -8.33 -2.48
CA LEU A 113 -8.96 -7.92 -2.37
C LEU A 113 -8.25 -7.96 -3.73
N SER A 114 -8.57 -8.94 -4.57
CA SER A 114 -8.04 -9.05 -5.93
C SER A 114 -8.40 -7.82 -6.78
N ILE A 115 -9.68 -7.42 -6.74
CA ILE A 115 -10.17 -6.22 -7.43
C ILE A 115 -9.48 -4.97 -6.89
N TYR A 116 -9.41 -4.82 -5.56
CA TYR A 116 -8.76 -3.67 -4.91
C TYR A 116 -7.30 -3.56 -5.30
N LEU A 117 -6.57 -4.66 -5.23
CA LEU A 117 -5.16 -4.72 -5.61
C LEU A 117 -4.95 -4.63 -7.14
N GLY A 118 -5.97 -4.92 -7.95
CA GLY A 118 -5.89 -4.92 -9.42
C GLY A 118 -5.05 -6.09 -9.93
N HIS A 119 -5.25 -7.26 -9.36
CA HIS A 119 -4.70 -8.50 -9.88
C HIS A 119 -5.50 -8.99 -11.09
N ASP A 120 -4.82 -9.61 -12.03
CA ASP A 120 -5.45 -10.17 -13.23
C ASP A 120 -6.11 -11.52 -12.93
N SER A 121 -5.69 -12.22 -11.87
CA SER A 121 -6.27 -13.48 -11.43
C SER A 121 -6.43 -13.55 -9.91
N LEU A 122 -7.37 -14.36 -9.45
CA LEU A 122 -7.56 -14.65 -8.02
C LEU A 122 -6.38 -15.40 -7.42
N GLU A 123 -5.66 -16.18 -8.24
CA GLU A 123 -4.47 -16.92 -7.83
C GLU A 123 -3.36 -16.01 -7.33
N GLU A 124 -3.19 -14.83 -7.94
CA GLU A 124 -2.21 -13.85 -7.48
C GLU A 124 -2.49 -13.38 -6.04
N THR A 125 -3.77 -13.24 -5.70
CA THR A 125 -4.20 -12.86 -4.36
C THR A 125 -4.15 -14.05 -3.40
N SER A 126 -4.52 -15.24 -3.85
CA SER A 126 -4.47 -16.46 -3.03
C SER A 126 -3.06 -16.84 -2.59
N LYS A 127 -2.03 -16.37 -3.28
CA LYS A 127 -0.63 -16.55 -2.84
C LYS A 127 -0.37 -15.91 -1.47
N TYR A 128 -1.04 -14.81 -1.15
CA TYR A 128 -0.91 -14.19 0.17
C TYR A 128 -1.45 -15.07 1.29
N LEU A 129 -2.48 -15.88 1.03
CA LEU A 129 -3.01 -16.84 2.01
C LEU A 129 -1.98 -17.92 2.37
N LYS A 130 -1.23 -18.40 1.38
CA LYS A 130 -0.19 -19.41 1.59
C LYS A 130 1.00 -18.89 2.40
N PHE A 131 1.27 -17.60 2.33
CA PHE A 131 2.37 -16.96 3.03
C PHE A 131 2.01 -16.49 4.44
N SER A 132 0.72 -16.39 4.80
CA SER A 132 0.31 -15.69 6.02
C SER A 132 0.56 -16.48 7.31
N ASN A 133 0.34 -17.78 7.34
CA ASN A 133 0.34 -18.54 8.59
C ASN A 133 1.56 -19.44 8.81
N GLU A 134 2.21 -19.90 7.75
CA GLU A 134 3.23 -20.95 7.88
C GLU A 134 4.67 -20.45 7.76
N MET A 135 4.91 -19.34 7.05
CA MET A 135 6.29 -18.96 6.70
C MET A 135 6.87 -17.76 7.48
N TYR A 136 6.05 -16.85 8.02
CA TYR A 136 6.59 -15.63 8.64
C TYR A 136 5.79 -15.12 9.86
N PRO A 137 5.42 -15.92 10.86
CA PRO A 137 4.67 -15.45 12.02
C PRO A 137 5.42 -14.30 12.75
N GLN A 138 6.70 -14.47 12.99
CA GLN A 138 7.53 -13.47 13.69
C GLN A 138 7.78 -12.19 12.88
N SER A 139 7.89 -12.31 11.56
CA SER A 139 8.10 -11.15 10.68
C SER A 139 6.82 -10.32 10.50
N ILE A 140 5.66 -10.98 10.56
CA ILE A 140 4.35 -10.31 10.52
C ILE A 140 4.11 -9.56 11.82
N ASP A 141 4.40 -10.17 12.97
CA ASP A 141 4.26 -9.55 14.27
C ASP A 141 5.23 -8.37 14.44
N ALA A 142 6.49 -8.55 14.09
CA ALA A 142 7.49 -7.48 14.12
C ALA A 142 7.15 -6.32 13.19
N PHE A 143 6.63 -6.60 11.99
CA PHE A 143 6.21 -5.57 11.05
C PHE A 143 4.86 -4.96 11.45
N GLY A 144 3.96 -5.74 12.05
CA GLY A 144 2.71 -5.27 12.64
C GLY A 144 2.96 -4.23 13.71
N SER A 145 3.80 -4.57 14.70
CA SER A 145 4.19 -3.66 15.78
C SER A 145 4.88 -2.39 15.26
N PHE A 146 5.76 -2.52 14.28
CA PHE A 146 6.40 -1.37 13.63
C PHE A 146 5.41 -0.44 12.91
N MET A 147 4.36 -1.02 12.30
CA MET A 147 3.36 -0.25 11.57
C MET A 147 2.30 0.37 12.49
N GLU A 148 2.03 -0.22 13.65
CA GLU A 148 1.15 0.36 14.68
C GLU A 148 1.69 1.69 15.19
N ASP A 149 3.01 1.81 15.33
CA ASP A 149 3.66 3.06 15.73
C ASP A 149 3.65 4.16 14.63
N ILE A 150 3.43 3.79 13.37
CA ILE A 150 3.54 4.72 12.22
C ILE A 150 2.18 5.08 11.64
N LEU A 151 1.20 4.19 11.71
CA LEU A 151 -0.13 4.44 11.21
C LEU A 151 -1.02 5.01 12.32
N PRO A 152 -1.74 6.13 12.08
CA PRO A 152 -2.71 6.62 13.04
C PRO A 152 -3.75 5.52 13.33
N GLU A 153 -4.10 5.35 14.60
CA GLU A 153 -5.23 4.52 15.00
C GLU A 153 -6.47 5.04 14.27
N VAL A 154 -7.13 4.16 13.55
CA VAL A 154 -8.42 4.47 12.95
C VAL A 154 -9.47 3.99 13.93
N ASP A 155 -10.00 4.89 14.75
CA ASP A 155 -11.19 4.64 15.53
C ASP A 155 -12.36 4.43 14.57
N TYR A 156 -12.80 3.21 14.47
CA TYR A 156 -14.10 2.89 13.86
C TYR A 156 -15.16 3.16 14.95
N GLU A 157 -15.73 4.36 14.96
CA GLU A 157 -17.00 4.56 15.65
C GLU A 157 -18.06 3.68 14.97
N GLU A 158 -18.74 2.87 15.79
CA GLU A 158 -19.85 2.00 15.39
C GLU A 158 -21.07 2.77 14.87
#